data_ee1ae1574755334a05272ab22af65b47
#
_entry.id   ee1ae1574755334a05272ab22af65b47
#
_cell.length_a   1.000
_cell.length_b   1.000
_cell.length_c   1.000
_cell.angle_alpha   90.00
_cell.angle_beta   90.00
_cell.angle_gamma   90.00
#
_symmetry.space_group_name_H-M   'P 1'
#
loop_
_entity.id
_entity.type
_entity.pdbx_description
1 polymer ?
#
loop_
_entity_poly.entity_id
_entity_poly.type
_entity_poly.pdbx_seq_one_letter_code
_entity_poly.pdbx_strand_id
1 'polypeptide(L)'
;MKRPIVAILAAVFLAGGCSSHYHTVHDGHVDVYLKAPDVRSVSLVISGDTFEQVPAARTELGDWKATINKTSEFKYFYIVDGKVYLPECRLKERDDFGADNCIFSP
;
A
#
# COMPACT_ATOMS: atom_id res chain seq x y z
N MET A 1 24.38 25.03 -18.80
CA MET A 1 24.58 23.74 -19.35
C MET A 1 24.28 22.62 -18.41
N LYS A 2 24.55 22.79 -17.17
CA LYS A 2 24.33 21.71 -16.21
C LYS A 2 22.94 21.69 -15.65
N ARG A 3 22.21 22.75 -15.75
CA ARG A 3 20.88 22.88 -15.19
C ARG A 3 19.89 21.86 -15.74
N PRO A 4 19.90 21.57 -17.03
CA PRO A 4 18.94 20.60 -17.57
C PRO A 4 19.04 19.22 -16.92
N ILE A 5 20.23 18.84 -16.51
CA ILE A 5 20.42 17.55 -15.89
C ILE A 5 19.68 17.46 -14.57
N VAL A 6 19.68 18.54 -13.81
CA VAL A 6 19.01 18.60 -12.53
C VAL A 6 17.50 18.45 -12.72
N ALA A 7 16.96 19.10 -13.72
CA ALA A 7 15.53 19.01 -13.99
C ALA A 7 15.13 17.59 -14.35
N ILE A 8 15.96 16.89 -15.10
CA ILE A 8 15.69 15.53 -15.48
C ILE A 8 15.65 14.62 -14.25
N LEU A 9 16.55 14.81 -13.32
CA LEU A 9 16.56 14.02 -12.11
C LEU A 9 15.29 14.20 -11.29
N ALA A 10 14.79 15.41 -11.22
CA ALA A 10 13.55 15.67 -10.50
C ALA A 10 12.38 14.92 -11.14
N ALA A 11 12.31 14.89 -12.44
CA ALA A 11 11.24 14.18 -13.12
C ALA A 11 11.29 12.69 -12.86
N VAL A 12 12.47 12.11 -12.88
CA VAL A 12 12.63 10.68 -12.59
C VAL A 12 12.19 10.37 -11.17
N PHE A 13 12.53 11.22 -10.25
CA PHE A 13 12.17 11.03 -8.86
C PHE A 13 10.65 10.99 -8.67
N LEU A 14 9.93 11.88 -9.33
CA LEU A 14 8.48 11.90 -9.24
C LEU A 14 7.87 10.64 -9.83
N ALA A 15 8.38 10.17 -10.94
CA ALA A 15 7.87 8.96 -11.56
C ALA A 15 8.04 7.75 -10.63
N GLY A 16 9.13 7.69 -9.90
CA GLY A 16 9.38 6.57 -9.00
C GLY A 16 8.39 6.45 -7.86
N GLY A 17 7.69 7.54 -7.49
CA GLY A 17 6.73 7.51 -6.41
C GLY A 17 5.37 6.96 -6.77
N CYS A 18 5.09 6.74 -8.05
CA CYS A 18 3.75 6.44 -8.51
C CYS A 18 3.35 4.97 -8.43
N SER A 19 4.27 4.06 -8.20
CA SER A 19 4.01 2.63 -8.29
C SER A 19 4.38 1.89 -7.02
N SER A 20 4.21 2.53 -5.88
CA SER A 20 4.61 1.93 -4.61
C SER A 20 3.57 0.96 -4.06
N HIS A 21 2.38 0.92 -4.64
CA HIS A 21 1.27 0.16 -4.08
C HIS A 21 0.38 -0.36 -5.20
N TYR A 22 0.05 -1.66 -5.16
CA TYR A 22 -0.82 -2.25 -6.16
C TYR A 22 -1.44 -3.55 -5.61
N HIS A 23 -2.41 -4.09 -6.33
CA HIS A 23 -3.06 -5.33 -5.93
C HIS A 23 -3.38 -6.20 -7.13
N THR A 24 -3.58 -7.49 -6.89
CA THR A 24 -4.10 -8.44 -7.87
C THR A 24 -5.21 -9.25 -7.24
N VAL A 25 -6.21 -9.61 -8.04
CA VAL A 25 -7.36 -10.41 -7.58
C VAL A 25 -7.34 -11.73 -8.31
N HIS A 26 -7.42 -12.83 -7.56
CA HIS A 26 -7.54 -14.15 -8.17
C HIS A 26 -8.06 -15.17 -7.17
N ASP A 27 -8.83 -16.13 -7.69
CA ASP A 27 -9.28 -17.30 -6.93
C ASP A 27 -9.90 -16.99 -5.58
N GLY A 28 -10.72 -15.94 -5.51
CA GLY A 28 -11.45 -15.62 -4.28
C GLY A 28 -10.61 -14.86 -3.26
N HIS A 29 -9.46 -14.37 -3.63
CA HIS A 29 -8.66 -13.55 -2.71
C HIS A 29 -7.96 -12.41 -3.43
N VAL A 30 -7.46 -11.49 -2.64
CA VAL A 30 -6.76 -10.29 -3.11
C VAL A 30 -5.36 -10.29 -2.51
N ASP A 31 -4.36 -10.14 -3.35
CA ASP A 31 -2.99 -9.90 -2.91
C ASP A 31 -2.71 -8.42 -3.01
N VAL A 32 -2.32 -7.83 -1.90
CA VAL A 32 -1.99 -6.40 -1.82
C VAL A 32 -0.49 -6.27 -1.66
N TYR A 33 0.13 -5.43 -2.49
CA TYR A 33 1.59 -5.30 -2.55
C TYR A 33 2.01 -3.90 -2.18
N LEU A 34 3.09 -3.80 -1.41
CA LEU A 34 3.71 -2.54 -1.06
C LEU A 34 5.20 -2.62 -1.34
N LYS A 35 5.71 -1.64 -2.07
CA LYS A 35 7.14 -1.50 -2.30
C LYS A 35 7.73 -0.68 -1.18
N ALA A 36 8.49 -1.32 -0.31
CA ALA A 36 9.13 -0.66 0.81
C ALA A 36 10.42 -1.42 1.13
N PRO A 37 11.47 -1.21 0.31
CA PRO A 37 12.66 -2.06 0.38
C PRO A 37 13.46 -1.94 1.67
N ASP A 38 13.38 -0.80 2.34
CA ASP A 38 14.24 -0.52 3.49
C ASP A 38 13.55 -0.71 4.83
N VAL A 39 12.36 -1.30 4.86
CA VAL A 39 11.64 -1.51 6.11
C VAL A 39 11.77 -2.96 6.57
N ARG A 40 11.52 -3.18 7.84
CA ARG A 40 11.72 -4.49 8.47
C ARG A 40 10.44 -5.29 8.60
N SER A 41 9.30 -4.62 8.73
CA SER A 41 8.03 -5.32 8.89
C SER A 41 6.92 -4.51 8.27
N VAL A 42 5.94 -5.22 7.71
CA VAL A 42 4.75 -4.62 7.13
C VAL A 42 3.56 -5.50 7.49
N SER A 43 2.49 -4.87 7.92
CA SER A 43 1.20 -5.52 8.11
C SER A 43 0.13 -4.71 7.44
N LEU A 44 -0.90 -5.37 6.96
CA LEU A 44 -2.09 -4.74 6.43
C LEU A 44 -3.18 -4.82 7.48
N VAL A 45 -3.81 -3.70 7.80
CA VAL A 45 -4.93 -3.68 8.75
C VAL A 45 -6.21 -3.46 7.96
N ILE A 46 -7.12 -4.42 8.06
CA ILE A 46 -8.40 -4.35 7.40
C ILE A 46 -9.43 -3.85 8.40
N SER A 47 -10.16 -2.83 7.99
CA SER A 47 -11.20 -2.24 8.80
C SER A 47 -12.55 -2.82 8.38
N GLY A 48 -13.34 -3.22 9.35
CA GLY A 48 -14.68 -3.75 9.13
C GLY A 48 -15.44 -3.64 10.44
N ASP A 49 -16.17 -4.69 10.79
CA ASP A 49 -16.79 -4.75 12.11
C ASP A 49 -15.74 -4.77 13.20
N THR A 50 -14.63 -5.43 12.92
CA THR A 50 -13.45 -5.42 13.77
C THR A 50 -12.23 -5.16 12.89
N PHE A 51 -11.14 -4.73 13.51
CA PHE A 51 -9.88 -4.58 12.80
C PHE A 51 -9.18 -5.93 12.76
N GLU A 52 -8.69 -6.28 11.58
CA GLU A 52 -7.91 -7.50 11.40
C GLU A 52 -6.53 -7.13 10.86
N GLN A 53 -5.48 -7.57 11.54
CA GLN A 53 -4.12 -7.31 11.11
C GLN A 53 -3.57 -8.53 10.38
N VAL A 54 -3.14 -8.34 9.14
CA VAL A 54 -2.62 -9.41 8.30
C VAL A 54 -1.14 -9.13 8.05
N PRO A 55 -0.24 -9.95 8.58
CA PRO A 55 1.19 -9.75 8.33
C PRO A 55 1.50 -9.94 6.85
N ALA A 56 2.34 -9.06 6.31
CA ALA A 56 2.83 -9.19 4.96
C ALA A 56 4.16 -9.95 4.95
N ALA A 57 4.43 -10.62 3.84
CA ALA A 57 5.68 -11.33 3.64
C ALA A 57 6.44 -10.73 2.47
N ARG A 58 7.77 -10.75 2.52
CA ARG A 58 8.58 -10.31 1.41
C ARG A 58 8.48 -11.28 0.26
N THR A 59 8.34 -10.75 -0.95
CA THR A 59 8.39 -11.56 -2.16
C THR A 59 9.83 -11.65 -2.65
N GLU A 60 10.06 -12.48 -3.66
CA GLU A 60 11.38 -12.60 -4.27
C GLU A 60 11.84 -11.30 -4.92
N LEU A 61 10.90 -10.45 -5.33
CA LEU A 61 11.22 -9.17 -5.93
C LEU A 61 11.47 -8.08 -4.89
N GLY A 62 11.31 -8.39 -3.61
CA GLY A 62 11.54 -7.44 -2.56
C GLY A 62 10.31 -6.65 -2.12
N ASP A 63 9.18 -6.85 -2.77
CA ASP A 63 7.94 -6.23 -2.34
C ASP A 63 7.37 -6.95 -1.13
N TRP A 64 6.45 -6.29 -0.44
CA TRP A 64 5.70 -6.90 0.65
C TRP A 64 4.32 -7.28 0.16
N LYS A 65 3.89 -8.50 0.45
CA LYS A 65 2.60 -9.02 -0.01
C LYS A 65 1.76 -9.49 1.17
N ALA A 66 0.52 -9.01 1.25
CA ALA A 66 -0.49 -9.51 2.18
C ALA A 66 -1.63 -10.11 1.38
N THR A 67 -2.09 -11.29 1.77
CA THR A 67 -3.18 -11.98 1.08
C THR A 67 -4.43 -11.90 1.92
N ILE A 68 -5.51 -11.43 1.31
CA ILE A 68 -6.80 -11.25 1.95
C ILE A 68 -7.79 -12.20 1.30
N ASN A 69 -8.42 -13.05 2.10
CA ASN A 69 -9.39 -14.03 1.60
C ASN A 69 -10.78 -13.41 1.47
N LYS A 70 -10.87 -12.38 0.65
CA LYS A 70 -12.08 -11.60 0.51
C LYS A 70 -11.98 -10.80 -0.77
N THR A 71 -13.02 -10.84 -1.58
CA THR A 71 -13.06 -10.09 -2.84
C THR A 71 -14.10 -8.99 -2.86
N SER A 72 -14.85 -8.82 -1.77
CA SER A 72 -15.76 -7.69 -1.63
C SER A 72 -15.00 -6.45 -1.17
N GLU A 73 -15.65 -5.31 -1.21
CA GLU A 73 -15.03 -4.06 -0.80
C GLU A 73 -14.56 -4.10 0.65
N PHE A 74 -13.39 -3.55 0.92
CA PHE A 74 -12.90 -3.39 2.29
C PHE A 74 -12.02 -2.14 2.38
N LYS A 75 -11.86 -1.65 3.60
CA LYS A 75 -11.01 -0.50 3.89
C LYS A 75 -9.75 -0.99 4.58
N TYR A 76 -8.65 -0.30 4.35
CA TYR A 76 -7.39 -0.78 4.92
C TYR A 76 -6.36 0.34 5.04
N PHE A 77 -5.37 0.08 5.86
CA PHE A 77 -4.14 0.86 5.93
C PHE A 77 -3.00 -0.07 6.30
N TYR A 78 -1.78 0.42 6.24
CA TYR A 78 -0.61 -0.39 6.59
C TYR A 78 -0.04 0.02 7.92
N ILE A 79 0.64 -0.92 8.57
CA ILE A 79 1.56 -0.64 9.66
C ILE A 79 2.95 -1.02 9.15
N VAL A 80 3.83 -0.04 9.04
CA VAL A 80 5.17 -0.22 8.51
C VAL A 80 6.15 0.12 9.62
N ASP A 81 6.93 -0.88 10.04
CA ASP A 81 7.87 -0.73 11.16
C ASP A 81 7.20 -0.11 12.38
N GLY A 82 5.98 -0.58 12.68
CA GLY A 82 5.24 -0.15 13.85
C GLY A 82 4.48 1.16 13.72
N LYS A 83 4.48 1.78 12.54
CA LYS A 83 3.82 3.07 12.33
C LYS A 83 2.76 2.95 11.26
N VAL A 84 1.65 3.65 11.45
CA VAL A 84 0.58 3.69 10.46
C VAL A 84 1.10 4.37 9.19
N TYR A 85 0.84 3.75 8.06
CA TYR A 85 1.24 4.26 6.77
C TYR A 85 0.09 4.12 5.77
N LEU A 86 -0.25 5.22 5.10
CA LEU A 86 -1.27 5.23 4.06
C LEU A 86 -0.60 5.50 2.71
N PRO A 87 -0.58 4.51 1.80
CA PRO A 87 -0.01 4.75 0.48
C PRO A 87 -0.91 5.63 -0.38
N GLU A 88 -0.40 6.05 -1.53
CA GLU A 88 -1.24 6.71 -2.52
C GLU A 88 -2.20 5.69 -3.10
N CYS A 89 -3.45 5.74 -2.69
CA CYS A 89 -4.49 4.87 -3.19
C CYS A 89 -5.55 5.69 -3.93
N ARG A 90 -6.19 5.06 -4.91
CA ARG A 90 -7.16 5.76 -5.76
C ARG A 90 -8.42 6.15 -4.99
N LEU A 91 -8.85 5.28 -4.09
CA LEU A 91 -10.05 5.52 -3.31
C LEU A 91 -9.66 5.61 -1.85
N LYS A 92 -10.10 6.67 -1.19
CA LYS A 92 -9.84 6.91 0.23
C LYS A 92 -11.12 7.32 0.92
N GLU A 93 -11.19 7.03 2.20
CA GLU A 93 -12.28 7.47 3.05
C GLU A 93 -11.72 7.91 4.38
N ARG A 94 -12.26 9.00 4.90
CA ARG A 94 -11.93 9.46 6.25
C ARG A 94 -12.92 8.84 7.22
N ASP A 95 -12.39 8.22 8.28
CA ASP A 95 -13.24 7.60 9.28
C ASP A 95 -13.73 8.66 10.30
N ASP A 96 -14.52 8.21 11.28
CA ASP A 96 -15.10 9.10 12.27
C ASP A 96 -14.08 9.76 13.19
N PHE A 97 -12.88 9.22 13.22
CA PHE A 97 -11.81 9.74 14.06
C PHE A 97 -10.85 10.64 13.29
N GLY A 98 -11.15 10.92 12.03
CA GLY A 98 -10.32 11.79 11.20
C GLY A 98 -9.14 11.11 10.54
N ALA A 99 -9.03 9.80 10.63
CA ALA A 99 -7.98 9.06 9.96
C ALA A 99 -8.44 8.61 8.57
N ASP A 100 -7.51 8.62 7.61
CA ASP A 100 -7.82 8.19 6.26
C ASP A 100 -7.55 6.70 6.10
N ASN A 101 -8.37 6.05 5.29
CA ASN A 101 -8.21 4.64 4.93
C ASN A 101 -8.26 4.51 3.42
N CYS A 102 -7.49 3.57 2.90
CA CYS A 102 -7.64 3.18 1.50
C CYS A 102 -8.86 2.28 1.37
N ILE A 103 -9.47 2.28 0.20
CA ILE A 103 -10.61 1.43 -0.10
C ILE A 103 -10.24 0.50 -1.25
N PHE A 104 -10.38 -0.80 -1.03
CA PHE A 104 -10.34 -1.76 -2.11
C PHE A 104 -11.76 -1.95 -2.63
N SER A 105 -11.96 -1.76 -3.93
CA SER A 105 -13.24 -1.97 -4.58
C SER A 105 -13.01 -2.86 -5.80
N PRO A 106 -13.66 -4.02 -5.84
CA PRO A 106 -13.47 -4.95 -6.96
C PRO A 106 -14.03 -4.45 -8.28
#